data_34511e2f570dab730f42222889d7e472
#
_entry.id   34511e2f570dab730f42222889d7e472
#
_cell.length_a   1.000
_cell.length_b   1.000
_cell.length_c   1.000
_cell.angle_alpha   90.00
_cell.angle_beta   90.00
_cell.angle_gamma   90.00
#
_symmetry.space_group_name_H-M   'P 1'
#
loop_
_entity.id
_entity.type
_entity.pdbx_description
1 polymer ?
#
loop_
_entity_poly.entity_id
_entity_poly.type
_entity_poly.pdbx_seq_one_letter_code
_entity_poly.pdbx_strand_id
1 'polypeptide(L)'
;MFQTLKNYFGYDSFRPLQQDIIQNILAQKDTLVLMPTGGGKSICYQLPALLMEGTAIVVSPLISLMKDQVESLQANGIAARALNSSNNETENINLRRECLQGKIKLLYISPERLLIETNFLLKDIQISLFAIDEAHCISQWGHDFRPEYTQLKVLRNQFPKVPIVALTATADKITRKDIVQQLALKDPKIFISSFDRPNLSLEVKRGYQQKDKMRTILEFIEKHKNECGIIYCMSRSKTENVAAMLMKQGIRATVYHAGLSSDMRDKAQNDFINDRVQVVCATIAFGMGIDKSNVRWVIHYNLPKSIESFYQEIGRAGRDGMESDTLLFYSLGDLVMLSKFATESSQQEINLEKLHRMQQYAESDICRRRILLNYFGETMDHDCGNCDVCRNPPERFDGTIIVQKALSAIARTNQQIGTHMLIDILKGSANQELIDKGYDKLKTYAAGRDIPARDWQDYLLQMLNLGYFEIAYNENNHLKITESGQKVLFGKESAMLVVIKREEFIPAKEKRKKKAKEEVLFPTPVTFGNENKDLFEELRILRKKLADQQAIPAYIVLSDKTLHLIATQQPTTIEAFGNINGIGEYKKEKYGKDFIELIKKVLQE
;
A
#
# COMPACT_ATOMS: atom_id res chain seq x y z
N MET A 1 -20.28 19.74 -6.34
CA MET A 1 -19.19 18.76 -6.23
C MET A 1 -17.84 19.45 -5.95
N PHE A 2 -17.29 20.30 -6.85
CA PHE A 2 -16.03 21.03 -6.61
C PHE A 2 -16.10 21.97 -5.40
N GLN A 3 -17.19 22.71 -5.26
CA GLN A 3 -17.38 23.60 -4.11
C GLN A 3 -17.41 22.81 -2.79
N THR A 4 -18.04 21.65 -2.76
CA THR A 4 -18.08 20.77 -1.58
C THR A 4 -16.70 20.20 -1.27
N LEU A 5 -15.93 19.82 -2.31
CA LEU A 5 -14.54 19.38 -2.16
C LEU A 5 -13.68 20.49 -1.53
N LYS A 6 -13.80 21.72 -2.02
CA LYS A 6 -13.06 22.87 -1.48
C LYS A 6 -13.48 23.19 -0.04
N ASN A 7 -14.78 23.29 0.21
CA ASN A 7 -15.29 23.71 1.51
C ASN A 7 -14.93 22.74 2.64
N TYR A 8 -15.09 21.44 2.43
CA TYR A 8 -14.86 20.45 3.48
C TYR A 8 -13.43 19.92 3.52
N PHE A 9 -12.80 19.71 2.37
CA PHE A 9 -11.50 19.04 2.30
C PHE A 9 -10.34 19.99 1.90
N GLY A 10 -10.65 21.21 1.44
CA GLY A 10 -9.66 22.21 1.07
C GLY A 10 -8.94 21.93 -0.26
N TYR A 11 -9.47 21.06 -1.12
CA TYR A 11 -8.87 20.71 -2.40
C TYR A 11 -9.57 21.41 -3.56
N ASP A 12 -8.79 21.95 -4.51
CA ASP A 12 -9.32 22.67 -5.68
C ASP A 12 -9.63 21.73 -6.85
N SER A 13 -9.04 20.54 -6.87
CA SER A 13 -9.19 19.56 -7.94
C SER A 13 -9.22 18.13 -7.42
N PHE A 14 -9.84 17.24 -8.18
CA PHE A 14 -9.82 15.81 -7.94
C PHE A 14 -8.51 15.18 -8.39
N ARG A 15 -8.08 14.14 -7.70
CA ARG A 15 -7.05 13.22 -8.21
C ARG A 15 -7.61 12.40 -9.38
N PRO A 16 -6.75 11.78 -10.20
CA PRO A 16 -7.20 10.92 -11.31
C PRO A 16 -8.27 9.92 -10.86
N LEU A 17 -9.30 9.71 -11.67
CA LEU A 17 -10.47 8.86 -11.46
C LEU A 17 -11.44 9.25 -10.34
N GLN A 18 -11.06 10.09 -9.36
CA GLN A 18 -11.97 10.43 -8.26
C GLN A 18 -13.28 11.06 -8.76
N GLN A 19 -13.17 11.98 -9.72
CA GLN A 19 -14.36 12.65 -10.28
C GLN A 19 -15.31 11.66 -10.94
N ASP A 20 -14.78 10.76 -11.76
CA ASP A 20 -15.59 9.76 -12.48
C ASP A 20 -16.24 8.77 -11.52
N ILE A 21 -15.51 8.35 -10.47
CA ILE A 21 -16.04 7.48 -9.41
C ILE A 21 -17.21 8.16 -8.70
N ILE A 22 -17.02 9.42 -8.27
CA ILE A 22 -18.04 10.19 -7.57
C ILE A 22 -19.27 10.38 -8.43
N GLN A 23 -19.10 10.72 -9.73
CA GLN A 23 -20.23 10.86 -10.66
C GLN A 23 -20.99 9.55 -10.84
N ASN A 24 -20.28 8.40 -10.92
CA ASN A 24 -20.93 7.10 -11.03
C ASN A 24 -21.77 6.76 -9.80
N ILE A 25 -21.28 7.08 -8.60
CA ILE A 25 -22.01 6.89 -7.32
C ILE A 25 -23.22 7.81 -7.25
N LEU A 26 -23.08 9.09 -7.61
CA LEU A 26 -24.19 10.04 -7.66
C LEU A 26 -25.28 9.64 -8.68
N ALA A 27 -24.90 8.89 -9.72
CA ALA A 27 -25.84 8.27 -10.66
C ALA A 27 -26.47 6.97 -10.11
N GLN A 28 -26.35 6.67 -8.80
CA GLN A 28 -26.92 5.50 -8.11
C GLN A 28 -26.44 4.15 -8.66
N LYS A 29 -25.20 4.09 -9.20
CA LYS A 29 -24.63 2.86 -9.77
C LYS A 29 -23.66 2.18 -8.82
N ASP A 30 -23.70 0.87 -8.79
CA ASP A 30 -22.71 0.08 -8.06
C ASP A 30 -21.30 0.32 -8.62
N THR A 31 -20.33 0.34 -7.73
CA THR A 31 -18.96 0.75 -8.07
C THR A 31 -17.95 -0.14 -7.36
N LEU A 32 -16.95 -0.63 -8.10
CA LEU A 32 -15.76 -1.25 -7.53
C LEU A 32 -14.55 -0.35 -7.77
N VAL A 33 -13.89 0.06 -6.70
CA VAL A 33 -12.75 0.99 -6.73
C VAL A 33 -11.49 0.30 -6.24
N LEU A 34 -10.49 0.22 -7.10
CA LEU A 34 -9.13 -0.19 -6.75
C LEU A 34 -8.24 1.04 -6.78
N MET A 35 -7.78 1.46 -5.63
CA MET A 35 -6.87 2.60 -5.45
C MET A 35 -5.83 2.30 -4.39
N PRO A 36 -4.55 2.64 -4.60
CA PRO A 36 -3.50 2.43 -3.61
C PRO A 36 -3.80 3.15 -2.29
N THR A 37 -3.18 2.71 -1.21
CA THR A 37 -3.19 3.44 0.06
C THR A 37 -2.58 4.83 -0.17
N GLY A 38 -3.23 5.87 0.36
CA GLY A 38 -2.87 7.27 0.08
C GLY A 38 -3.38 7.81 -1.27
N GLY A 39 -4.03 7.00 -2.10
CA GLY A 39 -4.65 7.43 -3.37
C GLY A 39 -5.89 8.31 -3.21
N GLY A 40 -6.44 8.41 -2.00
CA GLY A 40 -7.62 9.23 -1.71
C GLY A 40 -8.95 8.48 -1.87
N LYS A 41 -8.96 7.15 -1.61
CA LYS A 41 -10.17 6.30 -1.62
C LYS A 41 -11.34 6.87 -0.83
N SER A 42 -11.05 7.42 0.37
CA SER A 42 -12.09 7.88 1.29
C SER A 42 -12.95 9.00 0.70
N ILE A 43 -12.35 9.94 -0.06
CA ILE A 43 -13.09 11.03 -0.72
C ILE A 43 -14.10 10.48 -1.73
N CYS A 44 -13.82 9.34 -2.37
CA CYS A 44 -14.70 8.74 -3.37
C CYS A 44 -16.09 8.36 -2.82
N TYR A 45 -16.21 8.07 -1.52
CA TYR A 45 -17.52 7.84 -0.89
C TYR A 45 -17.95 8.95 0.07
N GLN A 46 -17.01 9.65 0.70
CA GLN A 46 -17.29 10.74 1.63
C GLN A 46 -17.95 11.93 0.93
N LEU A 47 -17.43 12.32 -0.24
CA LEU A 47 -18.00 13.45 -0.98
C LEU A 47 -19.41 13.16 -1.52
N PRO A 48 -19.70 12.01 -2.16
CA PRO A 48 -21.07 11.64 -2.51
C PRO A 48 -22.02 11.63 -1.30
N ALA A 49 -21.57 11.11 -0.15
CA ALA A 49 -22.37 11.11 1.08
C ALA A 49 -22.83 12.51 1.51
N LEU A 50 -21.99 13.53 1.30
CA LEU A 50 -22.32 14.92 1.60
C LEU A 50 -23.32 15.52 0.60
N LEU A 51 -23.32 15.04 -0.65
CA LEU A 51 -24.16 15.56 -1.75
C LEU A 51 -25.52 14.85 -1.85
N MET A 52 -25.61 13.62 -1.30
CA MET A 52 -26.83 12.81 -1.34
C MET A 52 -27.67 13.03 -0.08
N GLU A 53 -28.98 12.82 -0.20
CA GLU A 53 -29.86 12.80 0.97
C GLU A 53 -29.73 11.49 1.75
N GLY A 54 -29.84 11.56 3.08
CA GLY A 54 -29.73 10.42 3.98
C GLY A 54 -28.33 10.24 4.57
N THR A 55 -28.12 9.07 5.18
CA THR A 55 -26.88 8.66 5.85
C THR A 55 -26.13 7.63 5.00
N ALA A 56 -24.85 7.86 4.75
CA ALA A 56 -23.96 6.86 4.15
C ALA A 56 -23.49 5.87 5.21
N ILE A 57 -23.61 4.59 4.94
CA ILE A 57 -23.18 3.51 5.83
C ILE A 57 -21.81 3.00 5.33
N VAL A 58 -20.80 3.18 6.15
CA VAL A 58 -19.42 2.78 5.82
C VAL A 58 -19.03 1.54 6.63
N VAL A 59 -18.91 0.41 5.96
CA VAL A 59 -18.48 -0.85 6.57
C VAL A 59 -16.96 -0.89 6.58
N SER A 60 -16.37 -0.99 7.78
CA SER A 60 -14.93 -1.05 7.97
C SER A 60 -14.54 -2.18 8.92
N PRO A 61 -13.43 -2.91 8.66
CA PRO A 61 -13.08 -4.10 9.42
C PRO A 61 -12.44 -3.81 10.79
N LEU A 62 -12.10 -2.54 11.08
CA LEU A 62 -11.29 -2.19 12.24
C LEU A 62 -11.81 -0.97 12.99
N ILE A 63 -12.02 -1.14 14.28
CA ILE A 63 -12.50 -0.08 15.18
C ILE A 63 -11.55 1.13 15.20
N SER A 64 -10.24 0.90 15.24
CA SER A 64 -9.24 1.96 15.23
C SER A 64 -9.30 2.82 13.96
N LEU A 65 -9.46 2.17 12.79
CA LEU A 65 -9.62 2.89 11.53
C LEU A 65 -10.89 3.73 11.49
N MET A 66 -12.01 3.16 11.98
CA MET A 66 -13.27 3.90 12.08
C MET A 66 -13.12 5.14 12.95
N LYS A 67 -12.42 5.02 14.09
CA LYS A 67 -12.17 6.15 15.00
C LYS A 67 -11.37 7.26 14.29
N ASP A 68 -10.24 6.93 13.68
CA ASP A 68 -9.39 7.90 12.97
C ASP A 68 -10.15 8.61 11.84
N GLN A 69 -10.95 7.87 11.06
CA GLN A 69 -11.78 8.43 9.98
C GLN A 69 -12.86 9.36 10.52
N VAL A 70 -13.55 8.98 11.60
CA VAL A 70 -14.59 9.80 12.23
C VAL A 70 -13.99 11.08 12.80
N GLU A 71 -12.88 11.01 13.52
CA GLU A 71 -12.17 12.18 14.07
C GLU A 71 -11.73 13.14 12.95
N SER A 72 -11.20 12.61 11.85
CA SER A 72 -10.80 13.40 10.69
C SER A 72 -12.00 14.11 10.02
N LEU A 73 -13.13 13.43 9.89
CA LEU A 73 -14.35 14.01 9.33
C LEU A 73 -14.93 15.11 10.23
N GLN A 74 -14.99 14.86 11.54
CA GLN A 74 -15.46 15.83 12.51
C GLN A 74 -14.57 17.08 12.56
N ALA A 75 -13.25 16.91 12.42
CA ALA A 75 -12.29 18.01 12.31
C ALA A 75 -12.42 18.83 11.02
N ASN A 76 -13.15 18.32 10.03
CA ASN A 76 -13.54 19.05 8.82
C ASN A 76 -15.01 19.57 8.90
N GLY A 77 -15.67 19.49 10.06
CA GLY A 77 -17.04 19.94 10.25
C GLY A 77 -18.12 18.99 9.71
N ILE A 78 -17.77 17.71 9.45
CA ILE A 78 -18.69 16.72 8.90
C ILE A 78 -19.27 15.86 10.03
N ALA A 79 -20.60 15.72 10.06
CA ALA A 79 -21.29 14.91 11.06
C ALA A 79 -21.10 13.42 10.79
N ALA A 80 -20.11 12.82 11.42
CA ALA A 80 -19.78 11.40 11.35
C ALA A 80 -19.78 10.75 12.74
N ARG A 81 -20.15 9.47 12.82
CA ARG A 81 -20.12 8.64 14.03
C ARG A 81 -19.66 7.22 13.70
N ALA A 82 -19.24 6.49 14.74
CA ALA A 82 -18.91 5.07 14.63
C ALA A 82 -19.81 4.24 15.56
N LEU A 83 -20.34 3.14 15.04
CA LEU A 83 -21.12 2.14 15.78
C LEU A 83 -20.36 0.81 15.78
N ASN A 84 -19.81 0.45 16.93
CA ASN A 84 -18.99 -0.75 17.10
C ASN A 84 -19.11 -1.30 18.54
N SER A 85 -18.37 -2.35 18.86
CA SER A 85 -18.41 -3.03 20.16
C SER A 85 -17.79 -2.23 21.32
N SER A 86 -17.06 -1.15 21.05
CA SER A 86 -16.46 -0.33 22.12
C SER A 86 -17.39 0.78 22.62
N ASN A 87 -18.50 1.03 21.93
CA ASN A 87 -19.50 2.00 22.38
C ASN A 87 -20.24 1.48 23.63
N ASN A 88 -20.44 2.35 24.61
CA ASN A 88 -21.31 2.05 25.74
C ASN A 88 -22.80 2.20 25.36
N GLU A 89 -23.70 1.76 26.25
CA GLU A 89 -25.14 1.75 25.99
C GLU A 89 -25.71 3.16 25.76
N THR A 90 -25.27 4.12 26.55
CA THR A 90 -25.71 5.53 26.43
C THR A 90 -25.28 6.12 25.09
N GLU A 91 -24.05 5.86 24.67
CA GLU A 91 -23.52 6.29 23.36
C GLU A 91 -24.36 5.69 22.22
N ASN A 92 -24.69 4.39 22.31
CA ASN A 92 -25.50 3.71 21.29
C ASN A 92 -26.91 4.32 21.19
N ILE A 93 -27.56 4.63 22.33
CA ILE A 93 -28.88 5.27 22.35
C ILE A 93 -28.82 6.65 21.69
N ASN A 94 -27.85 7.48 22.06
CA ASN A 94 -27.71 8.81 21.51
C ASN A 94 -27.41 8.77 20.01
N LEU A 95 -26.53 7.89 19.58
CA LEU A 95 -26.19 7.69 18.16
C LEU A 95 -27.43 7.29 17.35
N ARG A 96 -28.22 6.31 17.84
CA ARG A 96 -29.47 5.91 17.17
C ARG A 96 -30.44 7.07 17.04
N ARG A 97 -30.61 7.88 18.09
CA ARG A 97 -31.45 9.10 18.06
C ARG A 97 -30.95 10.09 17.02
N GLU A 98 -29.65 10.36 16.96
CA GLU A 98 -29.05 11.27 15.97
C GLU A 98 -29.24 10.75 14.54
N CYS A 99 -29.11 9.43 14.29
CA CYS A 99 -29.37 8.82 12.99
C CYS A 99 -30.86 8.97 12.59
N LEU A 100 -31.81 8.67 13.49
CA LEU A 100 -33.24 8.78 13.23
C LEU A 100 -33.65 10.24 12.95
N GLN A 101 -32.94 11.21 13.53
CA GLN A 101 -33.14 12.64 13.28
C GLN A 101 -32.46 13.13 11.98
N GLY A 102 -31.78 12.25 11.23
CA GLY A 102 -31.06 12.62 10.01
C GLY A 102 -29.86 13.54 10.23
N LYS A 103 -29.31 13.60 11.46
CA LYS A 103 -28.17 14.46 11.82
C LYS A 103 -26.84 13.89 11.39
N ILE A 104 -26.76 12.59 11.16
CA ILE A 104 -25.51 11.90 10.80
C ILE A 104 -25.42 11.77 9.29
N LYS A 105 -24.32 12.24 8.70
CA LYS A 105 -24.03 12.09 7.27
C LYS A 105 -23.29 10.81 6.94
N LEU A 106 -22.35 10.39 7.80
CA LEU A 106 -21.61 9.13 7.64
C LEU A 106 -21.66 8.33 8.94
N LEU A 107 -22.13 7.11 8.86
CA LEU A 107 -22.12 6.14 9.95
C LEU A 107 -21.13 5.01 9.63
N TYR A 108 -20.00 4.98 10.33
CA TYR A 108 -19.04 3.87 10.27
C TYR A 108 -19.51 2.72 11.15
N ILE A 109 -19.46 1.50 10.64
CA ILE A 109 -19.99 0.33 11.33
C ILE A 109 -19.12 -0.90 11.05
N SER A 110 -18.89 -1.75 12.07
CA SER A 110 -18.24 -3.03 11.84
C SER A 110 -19.17 -4.03 11.13
N PRO A 111 -18.63 -4.99 10.36
CA PRO A 111 -19.46 -5.95 9.61
C PRO A 111 -20.38 -6.76 10.53
N GLU A 112 -19.90 -7.17 11.70
CA GLU A 112 -20.70 -7.93 12.68
C GLU A 112 -21.88 -7.10 13.20
N ARG A 113 -21.61 -5.84 13.51
CA ARG A 113 -22.65 -4.93 13.99
C ARG A 113 -23.65 -4.58 12.91
N LEU A 114 -23.17 -4.39 11.67
CA LEU A 114 -24.03 -4.11 10.53
C LEU A 114 -25.11 -5.19 10.35
N LEU A 115 -24.72 -6.47 10.40
CA LEU A 115 -25.64 -7.60 10.23
C LEU A 115 -26.78 -7.58 11.25
N ILE A 116 -26.53 -7.11 12.47
CA ILE A 116 -27.57 -6.91 13.49
C ILE A 116 -28.45 -5.72 13.10
N GLU A 117 -27.84 -4.58 12.78
CA GLU A 117 -28.55 -3.33 12.55
C GLU A 117 -29.36 -3.31 11.24
N THR A 118 -29.13 -4.22 10.31
CA THR A 118 -29.96 -4.37 9.10
C THR A 118 -31.43 -4.65 9.45
N ASN A 119 -31.70 -5.26 10.61
CA ASN A 119 -33.05 -5.55 11.08
C ASN A 119 -33.63 -4.50 12.03
N PHE A 120 -32.83 -3.52 12.44
CA PHE A 120 -33.21 -2.48 13.39
C PHE A 120 -33.00 -1.09 12.80
N LEU A 121 -31.94 -0.38 13.20
CA LEU A 121 -31.69 1.03 12.85
C LEU A 121 -31.72 1.29 11.33
N LEU A 122 -31.13 0.41 10.53
CA LEU A 122 -30.97 0.67 9.09
C LEU A 122 -32.30 0.62 8.32
N LYS A 123 -33.35 -0.02 8.85
CA LYS A 123 -34.70 0.01 8.24
C LYS A 123 -35.42 1.32 8.46
N ASP A 124 -35.07 2.03 9.54
CA ASP A 124 -35.78 3.20 10.01
C ASP A 124 -35.15 4.53 9.54
N ILE A 125 -33.99 4.45 8.84
CA ILE A 125 -33.28 5.62 8.32
C ILE A 125 -33.21 5.63 6.81
N GLN A 126 -33.12 6.81 6.22
CA GLN A 126 -32.83 6.96 4.80
C GLN A 126 -31.33 6.73 4.55
N ILE A 127 -31.00 5.70 3.77
CA ILE A 127 -29.62 5.36 3.43
C ILE A 127 -29.28 5.90 2.05
N SER A 128 -28.19 6.69 1.96
CA SER A 128 -27.72 7.27 0.70
C SER A 128 -26.88 6.28 -0.12
N LEU A 129 -25.95 5.57 0.53
CA LEU A 129 -25.08 4.56 -0.09
C LEU A 129 -24.51 3.60 0.96
N PHE A 130 -24.06 2.44 0.54
CA PHE A 130 -23.17 1.55 1.29
C PHE A 130 -21.75 1.66 0.74
N ALA A 131 -20.79 2.01 1.58
CA ALA A 131 -19.36 1.95 1.25
C ALA A 131 -18.73 0.77 1.99
N ILE A 132 -18.20 -0.20 1.25
CA ILE A 132 -17.53 -1.39 1.80
C ILE A 132 -16.03 -1.14 1.69
N ASP A 133 -15.43 -0.68 2.78
CA ASP A 133 -13.98 -0.46 2.83
C ASP A 133 -13.24 -1.77 3.03
N GLU A 134 -12.00 -1.83 2.56
CA GLU A 134 -11.16 -3.04 2.53
C GLU A 134 -11.91 -4.26 1.97
N ALA A 135 -12.63 -4.06 0.86
CA ALA A 135 -13.49 -5.07 0.25
C ALA A 135 -12.78 -6.38 -0.13
N HIS A 136 -11.43 -6.39 -0.20
CA HIS A 136 -10.65 -7.60 -0.39
C HIS A 136 -10.83 -8.63 0.75
N CYS A 137 -11.28 -8.18 1.93
CA CYS A 137 -11.58 -9.07 3.06
C CYS A 137 -12.70 -10.09 2.77
N ILE A 138 -13.49 -9.87 1.71
CA ILE A 138 -14.57 -10.78 1.31
C ILE A 138 -14.04 -12.05 0.63
N SER A 139 -12.86 -11.98 0.02
CA SER A 139 -12.29 -13.06 -0.79
C SER A 139 -11.35 -13.93 0.01
N GLN A 140 -11.52 -15.26 -0.09
CA GLN A 140 -10.57 -16.22 0.47
C GLN A 140 -9.18 -16.14 -0.20
N TRP A 141 -9.11 -15.60 -1.40
CA TRP A 141 -7.87 -15.32 -2.13
C TRP A 141 -7.22 -14.00 -1.70
N GLY A 142 -7.96 -13.16 -0.96
CA GLY A 142 -7.45 -11.93 -0.37
C GLY A 142 -6.40 -12.22 0.72
N HIS A 143 -5.60 -11.23 1.04
CA HIS A 143 -4.52 -11.37 2.04
C HIS A 143 -5.01 -11.26 3.49
N ASP A 144 -6.28 -10.84 3.72
CA ASP A 144 -6.93 -10.72 5.04
C ASP A 144 -8.42 -11.11 4.95
N PHE A 145 -8.67 -12.38 4.71
CA PHE A 145 -10.04 -12.92 4.62
C PHE A 145 -10.76 -12.81 5.97
N ARG A 146 -12.02 -12.31 5.91
CA ARG A 146 -12.93 -12.21 7.07
C ARG A 146 -14.28 -12.80 6.73
N PRO A 147 -14.69 -13.89 7.42
CA PRO A 147 -15.97 -14.57 7.15
C PRO A 147 -17.19 -13.66 7.21
N GLU A 148 -17.19 -12.65 8.09
CA GLU A 148 -18.29 -11.69 8.26
C GLU A 148 -18.56 -10.89 6.98
N TYR A 149 -17.51 -10.60 6.18
CA TYR A 149 -17.65 -9.89 4.92
C TYR A 149 -18.45 -10.68 3.87
N THR A 150 -18.42 -12.01 3.89
CA THR A 150 -19.19 -12.84 2.96
C THR A 150 -20.70 -12.74 3.19
N GLN A 151 -21.10 -12.34 4.42
CA GLN A 151 -22.51 -12.17 4.79
C GLN A 151 -23.08 -10.82 4.30
N LEU A 152 -22.24 -9.88 3.84
CA LEU A 152 -22.68 -8.54 3.39
C LEU A 152 -23.59 -8.57 2.15
N LYS A 153 -23.74 -9.71 1.50
CA LYS A 153 -24.76 -9.94 0.45
C LYS A 153 -26.18 -9.60 0.94
N VAL A 154 -26.44 -9.69 2.24
CA VAL A 154 -27.72 -9.30 2.86
C VAL A 154 -28.12 -7.86 2.52
N LEU A 155 -27.15 -6.96 2.35
CA LEU A 155 -27.39 -5.55 2.00
C LEU A 155 -28.14 -5.44 0.67
N ARG A 156 -27.74 -6.22 -0.34
CA ARG A 156 -28.42 -6.23 -1.64
C ARG A 156 -29.84 -6.75 -1.55
N ASN A 157 -30.08 -7.73 -0.69
CA ASN A 157 -31.40 -8.33 -0.51
C ASN A 157 -32.38 -7.38 0.20
N GLN A 158 -31.90 -6.71 1.25
CA GLN A 158 -32.73 -5.82 2.07
C GLN A 158 -32.86 -4.40 1.50
N PHE A 159 -31.81 -3.91 0.83
CA PHE A 159 -31.73 -2.55 0.29
C PHE A 159 -31.42 -2.55 -1.23
N PRO A 160 -32.31 -3.11 -2.08
CA PRO A 160 -32.01 -3.38 -3.48
C PRO A 160 -31.79 -2.14 -4.35
N LYS A 161 -32.20 -0.96 -3.88
CA LYS A 161 -32.09 0.32 -4.62
C LYS A 161 -30.90 1.18 -4.15
N VAL A 162 -30.29 0.85 -3.02
CA VAL A 162 -29.15 1.62 -2.48
C VAL A 162 -27.87 1.21 -3.21
N PRO A 163 -27.07 2.14 -3.76
CA PRO A 163 -25.83 1.81 -4.43
C PRO A 163 -24.79 1.29 -3.44
N ILE A 164 -24.01 0.28 -3.88
CA ILE A 164 -22.89 -0.28 -3.12
C ILE A 164 -21.58 0.14 -3.79
N VAL A 165 -20.69 0.72 -2.98
CA VAL A 165 -19.35 1.12 -3.38
C VAL A 165 -18.36 0.24 -2.65
N ALA A 166 -17.71 -0.67 -3.35
CA ALA A 166 -16.66 -1.53 -2.80
C ALA A 166 -15.29 -0.88 -3.07
N LEU A 167 -14.47 -0.73 -2.03
CA LEU A 167 -13.16 -0.07 -2.13
C LEU A 167 -12.07 -0.97 -1.55
N THR A 168 -10.93 -1.03 -2.25
CA THR A 168 -9.74 -1.74 -1.75
C THR A 168 -8.46 -1.13 -2.31
N ALA A 169 -7.35 -1.32 -1.58
CA ALA A 169 -6.04 -0.93 -2.06
C ALA A 169 -5.40 -2.03 -2.95
N THR A 170 -5.76 -3.28 -2.74
CA THR A 170 -5.10 -4.44 -3.35
C THR A 170 -6.14 -5.48 -3.71
N ALA A 171 -6.26 -5.80 -4.98
CA ALA A 171 -7.04 -6.95 -5.46
C ALA A 171 -6.53 -7.38 -6.84
N ASP A 172 -6.13 -8.63 -6.96
CA ASP A 172 -5.85 -9.26 -8.23
C ASP A 172 -7.12 -9.54 -9.04
N LYS A 173 -6.98 -10.08 -10.24
CA LYS A 173 -8.12 -10.37 -11.12
C LYS A 173 -9.15 -11.33 -10.50
N ILE A 174 -8.68 -12.27 -9.66
CA ILE A 174 -9.54 -13.28 -9.00
C ILE A 174 -10.33 -12.62 -7.87
N THR A 175 -9.64 -11.91 -6.99
CA THR A 175 -10.24 -11.18 -5.87
C THR A 175 -11.29 -10.16 -6.35
N ARG A 176 -11.05 -9.48 -7.49
CA ARG A 176 -12.03 -8.55 -8.08
C ARG A 176 -13.34 -9.24 -8.47
N LYS A 177 -13.25 -10.41 -9.13
CA LYS A 177 -14.43 -11.21 -9.49
C LYS A 177 -15.19 -11.67 -8.24
N ASP A 178 -14.47 -12.12 -7.23
CA ASP A 178 -15.04 -12.52 -5.94
C ASP A 178 -15.79 -11.38 -5.27
N ILE A 179 -15.21 -10.19 -5.19
CA ILE A 179 -15.86 -9.01 -4.60
C ILE A 179 -17.19 -8.72 -5.30
N VAL A 180 -17.20 -8.68 -6.64
CA VAL A 180 -18.42 -8.43 -7.42
C VAL A 180 -19.49 -9.48 -7.14
N GLN A 181 -19.11 -10.76 -7.12
CA GLN A 181 -20.02 -11.89 -6.93
C GLN A 181 -20.56 -11.96 -5.49
N GLN A 182 -19.68 -11.85 -4.49
CA GLN A 182 -20.04 -12.00 -3.08
C GLN A 182 -20.89 -10.82 -2.56
N LEU A 183 -20.63 -9.59 -3.03
CA LEU A 183 -21.47 -8.43 -2.71
C LEU A 183 -22.73 -8.33 -3.59
N ALA A 184 -22.89 -9.23 -4.58
CA ALA A 184 -23.97 -9.19 -5.57
C ALA A 184 -24.13 -7.79 -6.22
N LEU A 185 -23.00 -7.19 -6.63
CA LEU A 185 -23.00 -5.89 -7.29
C LEU A 185 -23.73 -5.98 -8.64
N LYS A 186 -24.58 -5.00 -8.94
CA LYS A 186 -25.41 -4.94 -10.16
C LYS A 186 -24.68 -4.13 -11.22
N ASP A 187 -24.19 -4.78 -12.27
CA ASP A 187 -23.47 -4.16 -13.39
C ASP A 187 -22.48 -3.08 -12.94
N PRO A 188 -21.53 -3.42 -12.02
CA PRO A 188 -20.67 -2.43 -11.39
C PRO A 188 -19.68 -1.85 -12.39
N LYS A 189 -19.50 -0.53 -12.37
CA LYS A 189 -18.36 0.07 -13.03
C LYS A 189 -17.10 -0.14 -12.18
N ILE A 190 -16.08 -0.71 -12.79
CA ILE A 190 -14.79 -1.00 -12.14
C ILE A 190 -13.81 0.11 -12.49
N PHE A 191 -13.28 0.78 -11.46
CA PHE A 191 -12.25 1.80 -11.60
C PHE A 191 -10.96 1.28 -10.98
N ILE A 192 -9.89 1.28 -11.76
CA ILE A 192 -8.57 0.85 -11.33
C ILE A 192 -7.63 2.03 -11.49
N SER A 193 -7.20 2.59 -10.37
CA SER A 193 -6.14 3.61 -10.35
C SER A 193 -4.77 2.95 -10.48
N SER A 194 -3.81 3.69 -10.99
CA SER A 194 -2.41 3.24 -10.97
C SER A 194 -1.97 2.87 -9.55
N PHE A 195 -1.25 1.75 -9.45
CA PHE A 195 -0.58 1.33 -8.22
C PHE A 195 0.76 2.05 -8.02
N ASP A 196 1.14 2.92 -8.94
CA ASP A 196 2.38 3.66 -8.80
C ASP A 196 2.34 4.66 -7.64
N ARG A 197 3.39 4.63 -6.86
CA ARG A 197 3.66 5.55 -5.76
C ARG A 197 5.04 6.19 -5.98
N PRO A 198 5.14 7.17 -6.93
CA PRO A 198 6.42 7.75 -7.32
C PRO A 198 7.17 8.43 -6.16
N ASN A 199 6.43 8.86 -5.15
CA ASN A 199 6.99 9.46 -3.94
C ASN A 199 7.66 8.48 -2.96
N LEU A 200 7.58 7.16 -3.20
CA LEU A 200 8.26 6.16 -2.37
C LEU A 200 9.57 5.73 -3.02
N SER A 201 10.69 5.84 -2.32
CA SER A 201 11.91 5.16 -2.74
C SER A 201 11.84 3.68 -2.33
N LEU A 202 12.42 2.80 -3.15
CA LEU A 202 12.40 1.36 -2.89
C LEU A 202 13.85 0.84 -2.81
N GLU A 203 14.23 0.29 -1.67
CA GLU A 203 15.57 -0.24 -1.46
C GLU A 203 15.54 -1.63 -0.85
N VAL A 204 16.40 -2.54 -1.34
CA VAL A 204 16.59 -3.90 -0.81
C VAL A 204 18.05 -4.12 -0.44
N LYS A 205 18.30 -4.52 0.80
CA LYS A 205 19.62 -4.92 1.32
C LYS A 205 19.65 -6.42 1.53
N ARG A 206 20.54 -7.12 0.82
CA ARG A 206 20.65 -8.59 0.83
C ARG A 206 21.81 -9.06 1.71
N GLY A 207 21.59 -10.12 2.50
CA GLY A 207 22.66 -10.81 3.26
C GLY A 207 23.17 -10.06 4.49
N TYR A 208 22.51 -9.02 4.96
CA TYR A 208 22.89 -8.25 6.14
C TYR A 208 22.67 -9.05 7.42
N GLN A 209 23.72 -9.14 8.26
CA GLN A 209 23.65 -9.72 9.59
C GLN A 209 23.03 -8.72 10.59
N GLN A 210 22.64 -9.19 11.78
CA GLN A 210 21.94 -8.36 12.79
C GLN A 210 22.69 -7.06 13.11
N LYS A 211 24.05 -7.12 13.24
CA LYS A 211 24.88 -5.95 13.52
C LYS A 211 24.85 -4.92 12.38
N ASP A 212 24.91 -5.40 11.15
CA ASP A 212 24.88 -4.53 9.95
C ASP A 212 23.49 -3.93 9.75
N LYS A 213 22.42 -4.71 9.96
CA LYS A 213 21.05 -4.21 9.94
C LYS A 213 20.88 -3.06 10.92
N MET A 214 21.32 -3.24 12.18
CA MET A 214 21.17 -2.22 13.21
C MET A 214 21.96 -0.95 12.89
N ARG A 215 23.21 -1.06 12.41
CA ARG A 215 24.00 0.09 11.97
C ARG A 215 23.28 0.86 10.86
N THR A 216 22.81 0.15 9.82
CA THR A 216 22.07 0.77 8.71
C THR A 216 20.77 1.45 9.20
N ILE A 217 20.04 0.84 10.13
CA ILE A 217 18.83 1.44 10.71
C ILE A 217 19.16 2.74 11.45
N LEU A 218 20.23 2.76 12.23
CA LEU A 218 20.65 3.98 12.97
C LEU A 218 21.06 5.10 12.00
N GLU A 219 21.87 4.78 10.98
CA GLU A 219 22.25 5.71 9.91
C GLU A 219 21.00 6.25 9.17
N PHE A 220 20.03 5.38 8.93
CA PHE A 220 18.77 5.73 8.27
C PHE A 220 17.91 6.67 9.13
N ILE A 221 17.78 6.39 10.44
CA ILE A 221 17.04 7.24 11.39
C ILE A 221 17.72 8.61 11.56
N GLU A 222 19.06 8.67 11.57
CA GLU A 222 19.79 9.93 11.65
C GLU A 222 19.56 10.81 10.40
N LYS A 223 19.51 10.20 9.21
CA LYS A 223 19.11 10.88 7.96
C LYS A 223 17.70 11.47 8.07
N HIS A 224 16.79 10.75 8.73
CA HIS A 224 15.39 11.12 8.94
C HIS A 224 15.15 11.74 10.33
N LYS A 225 16.05 12.60 10.75
CA LYS A 225 15.96 13.27 12.05
C LYS A 225 14.65 14.04 12.17
N ASN A 226 13.95 13.85 13.29
CA ASN A 226 12.63 14.43 13.58
C ASN A 226 11.46 13.90 12.71
N GLU A 227 11.68 12.91 11.86
CA GLU A 227 10.65 12.24 11.07
C GLU A 227 10.26 10.92 11.70
N CYS A 228 8.99 10.54 11.61
CA CYS A 228 8.52 9.29 12.17
C CYS A 228 8.49 8.16 11.14
N GLY A 229 8.69 6.93 11.63
CA GLY A 229 8.66 5.75 10.79
C GLY A 229 8.31 4.47 11.50
N ILE A 230 8.21 3.40 10.72
CA ILE A 230 7.77 2.08 11.18
C ILE A 230 8.83 1.05 10.82
N ILE A 231 9.15 0.15 11.77
CA ILE A 231 10.01 -1.01 11.53
C ILE A 231 9.19 -2.27 11.71
N TYR A 232 8.95 -2.99 10.61
CA TYR A 232 8.25 -4.27 10.62
C TYR A 232 9.19 -5.43 10.91
N CYS A 233 8.82 -6.25 11.90
CA CYS A 233 9.55 -7.45 12.29
C CYS A 233 8.63 -8.68 12.20
N MET A 234 9.21 -9.84 11.90
CA MET A 234 8.48 -11.10 11.72
C MET A 234 7.89 -11.64 13.04
N SER A 235 8.54 -11.41 14.18
CA SER A 235 8.12 -11.98 15.48
C SER A 235 8.05 -10.95 16.60
N ARG A 236 7.23 -11.25 17.64
CA ARG A 236 7.07 -10.43 18.84
C ARG A 236 8.41 -10.16 19.52
N SER A 237 9.19 -11.20 19.80
CA SER A 237 10.50 -11.09 20.44
C SER A 237 11.48 -10.25 19.61
N LYS A 238 11.48 -10.37 18.26
CA LYS A 238 12.32 -9.54 17.41
C LYS A 238 11.91 -8.08 17.47
N THR A 239 10.61 -7.80 17.51
CA THR A 239 10.04 -6.45 17.64
C THR A 239 10.52 -5.79 18.94
N GLU A 240 10.41 -6.50 20.08
CA GLU A 240 10.87 -6.02 21.38
C GLU A 240 12.38 -5.78 21.42
N ASN A 241 13.17 -6.72 20.86
CA ASN A 241 14.62 -6.61 20.81
C ASN A 241 15.10 -5.41 19.98
N VAL A 242 14.50 -5.16 18.81
CA VAL A 242 14.84 -4.02 17.95
C VAL A 242 14.49 -2.71 18.67
N ALA A 243 13.29 -2.61 19.25
CA ALA A 243 12.88 -1.42 20.01
C ALA A 243 13.81 -1.14 21.19
N ALA A 244 14.17 -2.17 21.98
CA ALA A 244 15.09 -2.03 23.11
C ALA A 244 16.48 -1.54 22.67
N MET A 245 16.99 -2.03 21.52
CA MET A 245 18.26 -1.55 20.98
C MET A 245 18.19 -0.08 20.54
N LEU A 246 17.10 0.36 19.92
CA LEU A 246 16.89 1.76 19.54
C LEU A 246 16.79 2.69 20.76
N MET A 247 16.03 2.28 21.79
CA MET A 247 15.91 3.03 23.04
C MET A 247 17.24 3.19 23.76
N LYS A 248 18.11 2.16 23.74
CA LYS A 248 19.49 2.26 24.27
C LYS A 248 20.36 3.30 23.55
N GLN A 249 20.02 3.64 22.30
CA GLN A 249 20.67 4.70 21.52
C GLN A 249 19.98 6.07 21.65
N GLY A 250 19.05 6.21 22.61
CA GLY A 250 18.31 7.45 22.85
C GLY A 250 17.18 7.76 21.88
N ILE A 251 16.82 6.79 20.99
CA ILE A 251 15.72 6.96 20.04
C ILE A 251 14.40 6.70 20.76
N ARG A 252 13.42 7.60 20.61
CA ARG A 252 12.07 7.44 21.15
C ARG A 252 11.32 6.39 20.35
N ALA A 253 11.39 5.13 20.78
CA ALA A 253 10.75 3.99 20.13
C ALA A 253 9.69 3.35 21.03
N THR A 254 8.71 2.67 20.41
CA THR A 254 7.71 1.85 21.08
C THR A 254 7.52 0.51 20.36
N VAL A 255 6.84 -0.42 21.03
CA VAL A 255 6.58 -1.78 20.54
C VAL A 255 5.09 -1.94 20.27
N TYR A 256 4.75 -2.63 19.15
CA TYR A 256 3.36 -3.01 18.87
C TYR A 256 3.25 -4.41 18.29
N HIS A 257 2.56 -5.31 18.97
CA HIS A 257 2.22 -6.65 18.48
C HIS A 257 1.01 -7.22 19.20
N ALA A 258 0.39 -8.24 18.63
CA ALA A 258 -0.85 -8.87 19.16
C ALA A 258 -0.71 -9.49 20.56
N GLY A 259 0.52 -9.73 21.05
CA GLY A 259 0.77 -10.24 22.40
C GLY A 259 0.69 -9.18 23.51
N LEU A 260 0.60 -7.90 23.19
CA LEU A 260 0.40 -6.82 24.15
C LEU A 260 -1.08 -6.77 24.59
N SER A 261 -1.33 -6.29 25.83
CA SER A 261 -2.70 -5.98 26.27
C SER A 261 -3.33 -4.89 25.39
N SER A 262 -4.66 -4.77 25.40
CA SER A 262 -5.37 -3.71 24.66
C SER A 262 -4.85 -2.34 25.05
N ASP A 263 -4.75 -2.05 26.34
CA ASP A 263 -4.29 -0.75 26.86
C ASP A 263 -2.87 -0.40 26.41
N MET A 264 -1.97 -1.40 26.38
CA MET A 264 -0.61 -1.20 25.87
C MET A 264 -0.57 -0.94 24.38
N ARG A 265 -1.41 -1.62 23.60
CA ARG A 265 -1.55 -1.38 22.15
C ARG A 265 -2.10 0.01 21.88
N ASP A 266 -3.16 0.41 22.59
CA ASP A 266 -3.79 1.71 22.45
C ASP A 266 -2.82 2.82 22.84
N LYS A 267 -2.06 2.63 23.92
CA LYS A 267 -1.01 3.58 24.33
C LYS A 267 0.08 3.71 23.26
N ALA A 268 0.62 2.61 22.77
CA ALA A 268 1.67 2.63 21.75
C ALA A 268 1.20 3.30 20.45
N GLN A 269 -0.03 3.00 20.02
CA GLN A 269 -0.66 3.63 18.85
C GLN A 269 -0.87 5.13 19.08
N ASN A 270 -1.44 5.53 20.21
CA ASN A 270 -1.68 6.92 20.54
C ASN A 270 -0.37 7.71 20.67
N ASP A 271 0.67 7.13 21.26
CA ASP A 271 1.98 7.77 21.39
C ASP A 271 2.63 8.01 20.01
N PHE A 272 2.46 7.06 19.06
CA PHE A 272 2.94 7.22 17.69
C PHE A 272 2.12 8.23 16.90
N ILE A 273 0.79 8.13 16.96
CA ILE A 273 -0.12 9.05 16.27
C ILE A 273 0.12 10.50 16.69
N ASN A 274 0.37 10.73 17.99
CA ASN A 274 0.58 12.05 18.58
C ASN A 274 2.06 12.51 18.60
N ASP A 275 2.96 11.89 17.84
CA ASP A 275 4.38 12.24 17.72
C ASP A 275 5.17 12.21 19.07
N ARG A 276 4.67 11.48 20.07
CA ARG A 276 5.37 11.27 21.34
C ARG A 276 6.54 10.31 21.18
N VAL A 277 6.44 9.38 20.25
CA VAL A 277 7.50 8.48 19.82
C VAL A 277 7.80 8.67 18.34
N GLN A 278 9.07 8.50 17.98
CA GLN A 278 9.54 8.63 16.60
C GLN A 278 9.38 7.33 15.81
N VAL A 279 9.61 6.18 16.47
CA VAL A 279 9.67 4.87 15.82
C VAL A 279 8.71 3.90 16.46
N VAL A 280 7.93 3.20 15.64
CA VAL A 280 7.20 2.00 16.06
C VAL A 280 7.90 0.78 15.51
N CYS A 281 8.37 -0.11 16.40
CA CYS A 281 8.77 -1.45 16.02
C CYS A 281 7.54 -2.36 16.15
N ALA A 282 7.15 -3.04 15.07
CA ALA A 282 5.88 -3.73 15.03
C ALA A 282 5.92 -5.07 14.28
N THR A 283 5.00 -5.96 14.62
CA THR A 283 4.60 -7.05 13.72
C THR A 283 3.52 -6.56 12.75
N ILE A 284 3.08 -7.42 11.83
CA ILE A 284 1.94 -7.15 10.92
C ILE A 284 0.65 -6.73 11.66
N ALA A 285 0.56 -6.96 12.98
CA ALA A 285 -0.56 -6.50 13.79
C ALA A 285 -0.69 -4.97 13.86
N PHE A 286 0.42 -4.23 13.66
CA PHE A 286 0.42 -2.78 13.44
C PHE A 286 0.18 -2.51 11.97
N GLY A 287 -1.02 -2.84 11.53
CA GLY A 287 -1.35 -2.91 10.14
C GLY A 287 -2.55 -2.05 9.77
N MET A 288 -3.64 -2.68 9.38
CA MET A 288 -4.88 -1.99 9.06
C MET A 288 -5.30 -1.09 10.22
N GLY A 289 -5.77 0.12 9.94
CA GLY A 289 -6.26 1.04 10.97
C GLY A 289 -5.32 2.19 11.35
N ILE A 290 -4.14 2.30 10.75
CA ILE A 290 -3.26 3.44 11.00
C ILE A 290 -3.33 4.38 9.81
N ASP A 291 -3.92 5.54 10.04
CA ASP A 291 -4.08 6.59 9.01
C ASP A 291 -3.21 7.84 9.27
N LYS A 292 -2.05 7.64 9.88
CA LYS A 292 -1.06 8.71 10.09
C LYS A 292 -0.44 9.10 8.73
N SER A 293 -0.74 10.32 8.27
CA SER A 293 -0.35 10.78 6.94
C SER A 293 1.13 11.12 6.79
N ASN A 294 1.80 11.46 7.89
CA ASN A 294 3.17 11.99 7.93
C ASN A 294 4.23 10.94 8.31
N VAL A 295 3.99 9.66 8.08
CA VAL A 295 5.04 8.63 8.15
C VAL A 295 5.99 8.83 6.99
N ARG A 296 7.29 9.06 7.28
CA ARG A 296 8.30 9.37 6.26
C ARG A 296 9.09 8.17 5.81
N TRP A 297 9.10 7.08 6.58
CA TRP A 297 9.83 5.89 6.20
C TRP A 297 9.25 4.60 6.79
N VAL A 298 9.49 3.51 6.07
CA VAL A 298 9.13 2.15 6.49
C VAL A 298 10.31 1.21 6.26
N ILE A 299 10.71 0.49 7.29
CA ILE A 299 11.77 -0.52 7.23
C ILE A 299 11.18 -1.90 7.50
N HIS A 300 11.45 -2.85 6.61
CA HIS A 300 11.22 -4.27 6.86
C HIS A 300 12.49 -4.92 7.37
N TYR A 301 12.54 -5.23 8.66
CA TYR A 301 13.66 -5.92 9.30
C TYR A 301 13.80 -7.37 8.80
N ASN A 302 12.69 -7.98 8.40
CA ASN A 302 12.57 -9.31 7.83
C ASN A 302 11.75 -9.27 6.54
N LEU A 303 11.88 -10.34 5.72
CA LEU A 303 11.07 -10.48 4.50
C LEU A 303 9.57 -10.57 4.83
N PRO A 304 8.69 -9.79 4.18
CA PRO A 304 7.23 -9.97 4.25
C PRO A 304 6.78 -11.29 3.60
N LYS A 305 5.61 -11.76 3.98
CA LYS A 305 5.04 -13.03 3.47
C LYS A 305 4.60 -12.98 2.01
N SER A 306 4.31 -11.78 1.49
CA SER A 306 3.82 -11.58 0.12
C SER A 306 4.05 -10.15 -0.37
N ILE A 307 3.98 -9.95 -1.69
CA ILE A 307 4.08 -8.62 -2.31
C ILE A 307 2.91 -7.73 -1.89
N GLU A 308 1.69 -8.27 -1.73
CA GLU A 308 0.52 -7.49 -1.29
C GLU A 308 0.72 -6.96 0.13
N SER A 309 1.19 -7.80 1.05
CA SER A 309 1.51 -7.37 2.42
C SER A 309 2.60 -6.30 2.40
N PHE A 310 3.69 -6.53 1.66
CA PHE A 310 4.77 -5.57 1.49
C PHE A 310 4.26 -4.22 0.95
N TYR A 311 3.46 -4.26 -0.13
CA TYR A 311 2.91 -3.06 -0.76
C TYR A 311 2.00 -2.25 0.19
N GLN A 312 1.17 -2.93 0.96
CA GLN A 312 0.32 -2.27 1.98
C GLN A 312 1.14 -1.64 3.10
N GLU A 313 2.18 -2.34 3.56
CA GLU A 313 3.04 -1.90 4.66
C GLU A 313 3.89 -0.70 4.26
N ILE A 314 4.54 -0.72 3.08
CA ILE A 314 5.25 0.47 2.55
C ILE A 314 4.30 1.61 2.22
N GLY A 315 3.07 1.30 1.81
CA GLY A 315 2.01 2.26 1.49
C GLY A 315 1.57 3.14 2.67
N ARG A 316 2.03 2.84 3.90
CA ARG A 316 1.82 3.70 5.07
C ARG A 316 2.68 4.94 5.04
N ALA A 317 3.84 4.89 4.36
CA ALA A 317 4.69 6.05 4.18
C ALA A 317 4.13 6.99 3.09
N GLY A 318 4.31 8.29 3.29
CA GLY A 318 4.02 9.31 2.29
C GLY A 318 2.57 9.36 1.81
N ARG A 319 1.58 9.14 2.68
CA ARG A 319 0.15 9.22 2.31
C ARG A 319 -0.29 10.61 1.88
N ASP A 320 0.38 11.63 2.37
CA ASP A 320 0.20 13.03 1.99
C ASP A 320 0.84 13.39 0.64
N GLY A 321 1.53 12.42 0.01
CA GLY A 321 2.24 12.58 -1.27
C GLY A 321 3.65 13.14 -1.13
N MET A 322 4.14 13.36 0.10
CA MET A 322 5.52 13.74 0.35
C MET A 322 6.46 12.57 0.10
N GLU A 323 7.71 12.88 -0.29
CA GLU A 323 8.74 11.87 -0.47
C GLU A 323 8.96 11.07 0.81
N SER A 324 9.16 9.77 0.63
CA SER A 324 9.29 8.84 1.73
C SER A 324 10.15 7.65 1.31
N ASP A 325 10.92 7.14 2.26
CA ASP A 325 11.90 6.09 1.99
C ASP A 325 11.41 4.72 2.50
N THR A 326 11.70 3.67 1.73
CA THR A 326 11.42 2.29 2.16
C THR A 326 12.67 1.43 2.04
N LEU A 327 12.89 0.58 3.04
CA LEU A 327 14.03 -0.32 3.12
C LEU A 327 13.59 -1.73 3.50
N LEU A 328 13.97 -2.71 2.68
CA LEU A 328 13.75 -4.13 2.93
C LEU A 328 15.07 -4.86 3.18
N PHE A 329 15.21 -5.50 4.34
CA PHE A 329 16.28 -6.48 4.56
C PHE A 329 15.82 -7.87 4.14
N TYR A 330 16.61 -8.51 3.27
CA TYR A 330 16.37 -9.87 2.79
C TYR A 330 17.45 -10.83 3.29
N SER A 331 17.03 -11.97 3.83
CA SER A 331 17.91 -13.08 4.20
C SER A 331 17.28 -14.44 3.88
N LEU A 332 18.10 -15.43 3.55
CA LEU A 332 17.64 -16.80 3.34
C LEU A 332 17.01 -17.42 4.60
N GLY A 333 17.47 -17.02 5.80
CA GLY A 333 16.89 -17.49 7.06
C GLY A 333 15.44 -17.07 7.22
N ASP A 334 15.08 -15.85 6.79
CA ASP A 334 13.69 -15.38 6.79
C ASP A 334 12.83 -16.21 5.83
N LEU A 335 13.35 -16.51 4.64
CA LEU A 335 12.66 -17.30 3.63
C LEU A 335 12.34 -18.72 4.14
N VAL A 336 13.32 -19.40 4.76
CA VAL A 336 13.13 -20.74 5.33
C VAL A 336 12.03 -20.74 6.41
N MET A 337 12.05 -19.73 7.29
CA MET A 337 11.03 -19.61 8.35
C MET A 337 9.64 -19.35 7.77
N LEU A 338 9.51 -18.46 6.80
CA LEU A 338 8.23 -18.15 6.15
C LEU A 338 7.69 -19.33 5.34
N SER A 339 8.57 -20.09 4.66
CA SER A 339 8.18 -21.32 3.95
C SER A 339 7.57 -22.35 4.90
N LYS A 340 8.14 -22.51 6.11
CA LYS A 340 7.59 -23.40 7.14
C LYS A 340 6.18 -22.94 7.56
N PHE A 341 5.97 -21.65 7.82
CA PHE A 341 4.63 -21.14 8.16
C PHE A 341 3.64 -21.30 7.00
N ALA A 342 4.09 -21.12 5.75
CA ALA A 342 3.24 -21.32 4.59
C ALA A 342 2.80 -22.77 4.43
N THR A 343 3.68 -23.75 4.69
CA THR A 343 3.37 -25.18 4.61
C THR A 343 2.41 -25.65 5.71
N GLU A 344 2.40 -25.00 6.87
CA GLU A 344 1.50 -25.30 7.98
C GLU A 344 0.09 -24.67 7.81
N SER A 345 -0.13 -23.85 6.77
CA SER A 345 -1.39 -23.16 6.54
C SER A 345 -2.40 -23.99 5.74
N SER A 346 -3.69 -23.71 5.91
CA SER A 346 -4.78 -24.32 5.12
C SER A 346 -4.74 -24.01 3.62
N GLN A 347 -3.96 -23.00 3.21
CA GLN A 347 -3.78 -22.54 1.83
C GLN A 347 -2.30 -22.63 1.41
N GLN A 348 -1.69 -23.77 1.67
CA GLN A 348 -0.26 -24.00 1.51
C GLN A 348 0.27 -23.56 0.14
N GLU A 349 -0.30 -24.06 -0.95
CA GLU A 349 0.18 -23.80 -2.31
C GLU A 349 0.16 -22.31 -2.65
N ILE A 350 -0.92 -21.63 -2.31
CA ILE A 350 -1.09 -20.19 -2.57
C ILE A 350 -0.09 -19.37 -1.76
N ASN A 351 0.10 -19.71 -0.50
CA ASN A 351 1.01 -18.98 0.38
C ASN A 351 2.47 -19.18 -0.01
N LEU A 352 2.84 -20.39 -0.46
CA LEU A 352 4.18 -20.67 -0.98
C LEU A 352 4.44 -19.89 -2.28
N GLU A 353 3.47 -19.83 -3.18
CA GLU A 353 3.61 -19.09 -4.43
C GLU A 353 3.75 -17.58 -4.18
N LYS A 354 2.93 -17.00 -3.30
CA LYS A 354 3.04 -15.60 -2.90
C LYS A 354 4.40 -15.29 -2.26
N LEU A 355 4.91 -16.20 -1.42
CA LEU A 355 6.23 -16.08 -0.83
C LEU A 355 7.32 -16.16 -1.89
N HIS A 356 7.19 -17.07 -2.86
CA HIS A 356 8.13 -17.17 -3.99
C HIS A 356 8.18 -15.87 -4.81
N ARG A 357 7.03 -15.26 -5.10
CA ARG A 357 6.98 -13.94 -5.77
C ARG A 357 7.67 -12.84 -4.95
N MET A 358 7.53 -12.86 -3.63
CA MET A 358 8.21 -11.92 -2.74
C MET A 358 9.74 -12.14 -2.72
N GLN A 359 10.18 -13.40 -2.75
CA GLN A 359 11.58 -13.76 -2.91
C GLN A 359 12.14 -13.23 -4.24
N GLN A 360 11.43 -13.48 -5.35
CA GLN A 360 11.82 -13.01 -6.67
C GLN A 360 11.95 -11.48 -6.72
N TYR A 361 11.03 -10.75 -6.07
CA TYR A 361 11.15 -9.30 -5.93
C TYR A 361 12.43 -8.89 -5.20
N ALA A 362 12.75 -9.55 -4.07
CA ALA A 362 13.90 -9.22 -3.26
C ALA A 362 15.24 -9.56 -3.96
N GLU A 363 15.29 -10.63 -4.75
CA GLU A 363 16.48 -11.11 -5.44
C GLU A 363 16.68 -10.52 -6.84
N SER A 364 15.68 -9.86 -7.41
CA SER A 364 15.75 -9.33 -8.77
C SER A 364 16.72 -8.16 -8.91
N ASP A 365 17.35 -8.06 -10.09
CA ASP A 365 18.16 -6.93 -10.54
C ASP A 365 17.44 -6.07 -11.59
N ILE A 366 16.09 -6.14 -11.59
CA ILE A 366 15.20 -5.30 -12.38
C ILE A 366 14.63 -4.20 -11.50
N CYS A 367 14.21 -3.08 -12.11
CA CYS A 367 13.59 -1.96 -11.41
C CYS A 367 12.48 -2.45 -10.45
N ARG A 368 12.61 -2.16 -9.16
CA ARG A 368 11.70 -2.61 -8.11
C ARG A 368 10.27 -2.20 -8.38
N ARG A 369 10.06 -0.99 -8.88
CA ARG A 369 8.74 -0.45 -9.18
C ARG A 369 8.06 -1.18 -10.34
N ARG A 370 8.81 -1.49 -11.40
CA ARG A 370 8.29 -2.29 -12.52
C ARG A 370 7.78 -3.65 -12.06
N ILE A 371 8.51 -4.31 -11.14
CA ILE A 371 8.10 -5.60 -10.59
C ILE A 371 6.80 -5.46 -9.80
N LEU A 372 6.70 -4.44 -8.92
CA LEU A 372 5.48 -4.20 -8.13
C LEU A 372 4.27 -3.91 -9.02
N LEU A 373 4.42 -2.99 -9.98
CA LEU A 373 3.33 -2.63 -10.88
C LEU A 373 2.88 -3.82 -11.72
N ASN A 374 3.84 -4.59 -12.24
CA ASN A 374 3.58 -5.78 -13.02
C ASN A 374 2.83 -6.87 -12.23
N TYR A 375 3.16 -7.04 -10.96
CA TYR A 375 2.44 -7.94 -10.06
C TYR A 375 0.96 -7.58 -9.95
N PHE A 376 0.62 -6.29 -9.95
CA PHE A 376 -0.77 -5.81 -9.93
C PHE A 376 -1.42 -5.70 -11.32
N GLY A 377 -0.71 -6.13 -12.38
CA GLY A 377 -1.20 -6.14 -13.76
C GLY A 377 -1.09 -4.78 -14.46
N GLU A 378 -0.22 -3.89 -13.96
CA GLU A 378 0.09 -2.60 -14.57
C GLU A 378 1.47 -2.65 -15.23
N THR A 379 1.58 -2.23 -16.48
CA THR A 379 2.86 -2.18 -17.20
C THR A 379 3.50 -0.81 -17.12
N MET A 380 4.81 -0.78 -16.93
CA MET A 380 5.64 0.42 -16.94
C MET A 380 6.73 0.24 -17.99
N ASP A 381 6.83 1.14 -18.95
CA ASP A 381 7.74 1.07 -20.11
C ASP A 381 9.16 1.56 -19.80
N HIS A 382 9.34 2.27 -18.70
CA HIS A 382 10.63 2.83 -18.26
C HIS A 382 11.00 2.41 -16.83
N ASP A 383 12.26 2.60 -16.46
CA ASP A 383 12.74 2.38 -15.10
C ASP A 383 12.43 3.62 -14.23
N CYS A 384 12.11 3.40 -12.94
CA CYS A 384 11.54 4.45 -12.08
C CYS A 384 12.53 5.56 -11.65
N GLY A 385 13.83 5.36 -11.81
CA GLY A 385 14.88 6.28 -11.33
C GLY A 385 15.03 6.37 -9.80
N ASN A 386 14.07 5.84 -9.02
CA ASN A 386 13.99 6.01 -7.57
C ASN A 386 13.99 4.68 -6.79
N CYS A 387 14.75 3.67 -7.25
CA CYS A 387 14.99 2.44 -6.47
C CYS A 387 16.48 2.11 -6.45
N ASP A 388 16.89 1.18 -5.60
CA ASP A 388 18.27 0.72 -5.48
C ASP A 388 18.87 0.25 -6.80
N VAL A 389 18.09 -0.50 -7.60
CA VAL A 389 18.51 -1.00 -8.91
C VAL A 389 18.69 0.13 -9.94
N CYS A 390 17.78 1.13 -9.96
CA CYS A 390 17.89 2.26 -10.88
C CYS A 390 19.05 3.20 -10.53
N ARG A 391 19.37 3.33 -9.23
CA ARG A 391 20.51 4.14 -8.76
C ARG A 391 21.86 3.44 -9.06
N ASN A 392 21.88 2.09 -9.06
CA ASN A 392 23.06 1.28 -9.39
C ASN A 392 22.68 0.25 -10.47
N PRO A 393 22.49 0.69 -11.73
CA PRO A 393 21.96 -0.17 -12.77
C PRO A 393 22.92 -1.32 -13.09
N PRO A 394 22.41 -2.56 -13.17
CA PRO A 394 23.22 -3.71 -13.60
C PRO A 394 23.54 -3.60 -15.09
N GLU A 395 24.61 -4.31 -15.50
CA GLU A 395 24.96 -4.46 -16.91
C GLU A 395 23.86 -5.21 -17.68
N ARG A 396 23.44 -4.67 -18.82
CA ARG A 396 22.37 -5.23 -19.65
C ARG A 396 22.88 -5.56 -21.06
N PHE A 397 22.20 -6.50 -21.72
CA PHE A 397 22.45 -6.87 -23.09
C PHE A 397 21.14 -7.08 -23.86
N ASP A 398 21.20 -7.06 -25.18
CA ASP A 398 20.05 -7.40 -26.02
C ASP A 398 19.74 -8.90 -25.93
N GLY A 399 18.74 -9.24 -25.15
CA GLY A 399 18.23 -10.60 -24.92
C GLY A 399 17.03 -10.96 -25.79
N THR A 400 16.71 -10.16 -26.82
CA THR A 400 15.49 -10.34 -27.64
C THR A 400 15.33 -11.76 -28.15
N ILE A 401 16.39 -12.36 -28.67
CA ILE A 401 16.35 -13.74 -29.18
C ILE A 401 16.03 -14.77 -28.06
N ILE A 402 16.59 -14.56 -26.85
CA ILE A 402 16.34 -15.43 -25.69
C ILE A 402 14.84 -15.33 -25.32
N VAL A 403 14.31 -14.13 -25.25
CA VAL A 403 12.89 -13.88 -24.95
C VAL A 403 12.00 -14.49 -26.02
N GLN A 404 12.31 -14.30 -27.30
CA GLN A 404 11.56 -14.88 -28.42
C GLN A 404 11.56 -16.41 -28.41
N LYS A 405 12.67 -17.08 -28.08
CA LYS A 405 12.72 -18.55 -27.91
C LYS A 405 11.70 -19.01 -26.86
N ALA A 406 11.68 -18.36 -25.68
CA ALA A 406 10.76 -18.70 -24.59
C ALA A 406 9.29 -18.42 -24.94
N LEU A 407 8.99 -17.23 -25.44
CA LEU A 407 7.62 -16.84 -25.80
C LEU A 407 7.07 -17.68 -26.96
N SER A 408 7.90 -18.03 -27.93
CA SER A 408 7.52 -18.97 -29.02
C SER A 408 7.15 -20.35 -28.50
N ALA A 409 7.87 -20.87 -27.49
CA ALA A 409 7.55 -22.15 -26.88
C ALA A 409 6.24 -22.07 -26.10
N ILE A 410 6.00 -21.01 -25.34
CA ILE A 410 4.73 -20.76 -24.63
C ILE A 410 3.55 -20.68 -25.64
N ALA A 411 3.70 -19.93 -26.73
CA ALA A 411 2.67 -19.81 -27.76
C ALA A 411 2.33 -21.15 -28.42
N ARG A 412 3.36 -21.94 -28.78
CA ARG A 412 3.21 -23.23 -29.47
C ARG A 412 2.62 -24.34 -28.61
N THR A 413 2.64 -24.19 -27.31
CA THR A 413 1.98 -25.08 -26.34
C THR A 413 0.60 -24.57 -25.92
N ASN A 414 -0.01 -23.68 -26.73
CA ASN A 414 -1.29 -23.04 -26.45
C ASN A 414 -1.36 -22.35 -25.07
N GLN A 415 -0.20 -21.92 -24.58
CA GLN A 415 -0.09 -21.26 -23.24
C GLN A 415 -0.60 -22.16 -22.09
N GLN A 416 -0.40 -23.48 -22.20
CA GLN A 416 -0.85 -24.50 -21.23
C GLN A 416 0.31 -25.22 -20.55
N ILE A 417 1.43 -24.52 -20.35
CA ILE A 417 2.60 -25.06 -19.67
C ILE A 417 3.07 -24.16 -18.54
N GLY A 418 3.67 -24.76 -17.52
CA GLY A 418 4.38 -24.06 -16.46
C GLY A 418 5.88 -23.88 -16.75
N THR A 419 6.57 -23.19 -15.85
CA THR A 419 7.99 -22.81 -16.02
C THR A 419 8.92 -24.01 -16.20
N HIS A 420 8.74 -25.10 -15.45
CA HIS A 420 9.57 -26.30 -15.55
C HIS A 420 9.46 -26.96 -16.93
N MET A 421 8.22 -27.17 -17.39
CA MET A 421 7.96 -27.74 -18.71
C MET A 421 8.54 -26.87 -19.85
N LEU A 422 8.46 -25.54 -19.69
CA LEU A 422 9.07 -24.61 -20.65
C LEU A 422 10.58 -24.80 -20.74
N ILE A 423 11.28 -24.91 -19.59
CA ILE A 423 12.72 -25.16 -19.56
C ILE A 423 13.05 -26.50 -20.21
N ASP A 424 12.28 -27.55 -19.91
CA ASP A 424 12.47 -28.88 -20.51
C ASP A 424 12.35 -28.85 -22.03
N ILE A 425 11.37 -28.16 -22.57
CA ILE A 425 11.19 -27.96 -24.02
C ILE A 425 12.40 -27.23 -24.61
N LEU A 426 12.81 -26.10 -24.00
CA LEU A 426 13.93 -25.29 -24.51
C LEU A 426 15.27 -26.02 -24.45
N LYS A 427 15.47 -26.85 -23.44
CA LYS A 427 16.67 -27.67 -23.27
C LYS A 427 16.67 -28.92 -24.15
N GLY A 428 15.53 -29.38 -24.66
CA GLY A 428 15.39 -30.64 -25.36
C GLY A 428 15.52 -31.82 -24.42
N SER A 429 14.83 -31.75 -23.26
CA SER A 429 14.82 -32.82 -22.24
C SER A 429 14.06 -34.05 -22.77
N ALA A 430 14.55 -35.26 -22.43
CA ALA A 430 13.84 -36.51 -22.70
C ALA A 430 12.81 -36.87 -21.60
N ASN A 431 12.07 -35.87 -21.12
CA ASN A 431 11.03 -36.04 -20.10
C ASN A 431 9.84 -36.78 -20.72
N GLN A 432 9.35 -37.85 -20.06
CA GLN A 432 8.25 -38.67 -20.56
C GLN A 432 6.96 -37.86 -20.76
N GLU A 433 6.61 -36.99 -19.81
CA GLU A 433 5.42 -36.13 -19.91
C GLU A 433 5.50 -35.19 -21.14
N LEU A 434 6.68 -34.67 -21.45
CA LEU A 434 6.93 -33.81 -22.60
C LEU A 434 6.71 -34.58 -23.91
N ILE A 435 7.21 -35.82 -23.98
CA ILE A 435 7.08 -36.71 -25.15
C ILE A 435 5.62 -37.12 -25.34
N ASP A 436 4.94 -37.52 -24.28
CA ASP A 436 3.52 -37.93 -24.33
C ASP A 436 2.61 -36.81 -24.83
N LYS A 437 2.96 -35.54 -24.51
CA LYS A 437 2.27 -34.34 -25.02
C LYS A 437 2.70 -33.93 -26.44
N GLY A 438 3.68 -34.61 -27.02
CA GLY A 438 4.19 -34.33 -28.38
C GLY A 438 5.01 -33.03 -28.48
N TYR A 439 5.51 -32.51 -27.35
CA TYR A 439 6.27 -31.27 -27.34
C TYR A 439 7.70 -31.41 -27.87
N ASP A 440 8.22 -32.63 -27.98
CA ASP A 440 9.45 -33.00 -28.69
C ASP A 440 9.42 -32.68 -30.19
N LYS A 441 8.22 -32.56 -30.79
CA LYS A 441 8.03 -32.22 -32.20
C LYS A 441 7.91 -30.73 -32.48
N LEU A 442 7.89 -29.91 -31.46
CA LEU A 442 7.78 -28.46 -31.62
C LEU A 442 9.09 -27.89 -32.23
N LYS A 443 8.95 -26.88 -33.10
CA LYS A 443 10.12 -26.14 -33.64
C LYS A 443 10.99 -25.47 -32.56
N THR A 444 10.43 -25.29 -31.36
CA THR A 444 11.10 -24.71 -30.18
C THR A 444 11.76 -25.76 -29.29
N TYR A 445 11.55 -27.05 -29.57
CA TYR A 445 12.25 -28.11 -28.83
C TYR A 445 13.76 -28.01 -29.03
N ALA A 446 14.51 -28.01 -27.93
CA ALA A 446 15.95 -27.82 -27.90
C ALA A 446 16.48 -26.49 -28.47
N ALA A 447 15.61 -25.50 -28.75
CA ALA A 447 16.01 -24.19 -29.29
C ALA A 447 16.87 -23.36 -28.34
N GLY A 448 16.87 -23.68 -27.05
CA GLY A 448 17.66 -23.05 -26.00
C GLY A 448 18.69 -23.97 -25.36
N ARG A 449 19.14 -25.03 -26.05
CA ARG A 449 20.10 -26.01 -25.54
C ARG A 449 21.45 -25.39 -25.17
N ASP A 450 21.84 -24.31 -25.85
CA ASP A 450 23.03 -23.50 -25.64
C ASP A 450 23.07 -22.81 -24.27
N ILE A 451 21.93 -22.52 -23.65
CA ILE A 451 21.82 -21.86 -22.37
C ILE A 451 21.63 -22.90 -21.24
N PRO A 452 22.41 -22.88 -20.14
CA PRO A 452 22.20 -23.76 -18.99
C PRO A 452 20.78 -23.65 -18.40
N ALA A 453 20.24 -24.77 -17.88
CA ALA A 453 18.89 -24.76 -17.30
C ALA A 453 18.70 -23.73 -16.16
N ARG A 454 19.76 -23.55 -15.35
CA ARG A 454 19.77 -22.55 -14.28
C ARG A 454 19.71 -21.12 -14.82
N ASP A 455 20.38 -20.82 -15.93
CA ASP A 455 20.34 -19.50 -16.55
C ASP A 455 18.98 -19.26 -17.22
N TRP A 456 18.33 -20.31 -17.74
CA TRP A 456 16.94 -20.22 -18.18
C TRP A 456 16.00 -19.84 -17.04
N GLN A 457 16.17 -20.39 -15.83
CA GLN A 457 15.38 -19.96 -14.66
C GLN A 457 15.52 -18.47 -14.38
N ASP A 458 16.76 -17.97 -14.39
CA ASP A 458 17.06 -16.56 -14.15
C ASP A 458 16.49 -15.67 -15.28
N TYR A 459 16.61 -16.05 -16.55
CA TYR A 459 16.04 -15.29 -17.67
C TYR A 459 14.50 -15.32 -17.67
N LEU A 460 13.88 -16.45 -17.35
CA LEU A 460 12.41 -16.52 -17.24
C LEU A 460 11.91 -15.65 -16.09
N LEU A 461 12.64 -15.59 -14.98
CA LEU A 461 12.35 -14.66 -13.90
C LEU A 461 12.43 -13.20 -14.36
N GLN A 462 13.48 -12.83 -15.10
CA GLN A 462 13.59 -11.50 -15.67
C GLN A 462 12.43 -11.19 -16.62
N MET A 463 12.05 -12.12 -17.51
CA MET A 463 10.94 -11.96 -18.45
C MET A 463 9.59 -11.77 -17.73
N LEU A 464 9.36 -12.54 -16.66
CA LEU A 464 8.18 -12.40 -15.80
C LEU A 464 8.15 -11.03 -15.12
N ASN A 465 9.28 -10.59 -14.57
CA ASN A 465 9.41 -9.29 -13.90
C ASN A 465 9.36 -8.10 -14.87
N LEU A 466 9.74 -8.30 -16.14
CA LEU A 466 9.59 -7.32 -17.23
C LEU A 466 8.18 -7.32 -17.84
N GLY A 467 7.34 -8.29 -17.46
CA GLY A 467 5.97 -8.37 -17.90
C GLY A 467 5.76 -8.93 -19.31
N TYR A 468 6.67 -9.74 -19.81
CA TYR A 468 6.48 -10.38 -21.12
C TYR A 468 5.52 -11.56 -21.06
N PHE A 469 5.35 -12.18 -19.90
CA PHE A 469 4.30 -13.16 -19.63
C PHE A 469 3.84 -13.05 -18.18
N GLU A 470 2.67 -13.59 -17.86
CA GLU A 470 2.11 -13.71 -16.50
C GLU A 470 1.88 -15.19 -16.15
N ILE A 471 1.79 -15.52 -14.86
CA ILE A 471 1.43 -16.85 -14.38
C ILE A 471 -0.04 -16.87 -14.01
N ALA A 472 -0.83 -17.74 -14.65
CA ALA A 472 -2.24 -17.97 -14.34
C ALA A 472 -2.35 -19.03 -13.22
N TYR A 473 -2.32 -18.59 -11.97
CA TYR A 473 -2.35 -19.47 -10.78
C TYR A 473 -3.62 -20.31 -10.69
N ASN A 474 -4.74 -19.80 -11.17
CA ASN A 474 -6.02 -20.51 -11.25
C ASN A 474 -6.11 -21.49 -12.43
N GLU A 475 -5.08 -21.58 -13.26
CA GLU A 475 -4.99 -22.46 -14.43
C GLU A 475 -3.72 -23.32 -14.36
N ASN A 476 -3.50 -24.02 -13.26
CA ASN A 476 -2.33 -24.89 -13.01
C ASN A 476 -0.97 -24.18 -13.24
N ASN A 477 -0.85 -22.93 -12.85
CA ASN A 477 0.35 -22.09 -13.03
C ASN A 477 0.79 -21.98 -14.50
N HIS A 478 -0.14 -21.98 -15.44
CA HIS A 478 0.16 -21.83 -16.86
C HIS A 478 0.68 -20.42 -17.17
N LEU A 479 1.63 -20.36 -18.10
CA LEU A 479 2.23 -19.12 -18.56
C LEU A 479 1.39 -18.48 -19.66
N LYS A 480 1.00 -17.21 -19.49
CA LYS A 480 0.21 -16.45 -20.45
C LYS A 480 1.02 -15.27 -20.99
N ILE A 481 1.09 -15.15 -22.31
CA ILE A 481 1.83 -14.07 -22.97
C ILE A 481 1.02 -12.76 -22.84
N THR A 482 1.68 -11.70 -22.39
CA THR A 482 1.09 -10.36 -22.27
C THR A 482 1.14 -9.61 -23.61
N GLU A 483 0.53 -8.43 -23.69
CA GLU A 483 0.64 -7.53 -24.85
C GLU A 483 2.09 -7.13 -25.12
N SER A 484 2.87 -6.77 -24.07
CA SER A 484 4.30 -6.48 -24.18
C SER A 484 5.08 -7.69 -24.70
N GLY A 485 4.78 -8.89 -24.20
CA GLY A 485 5.38 -10.12 -24.71
C GLY A 485 5.09 -10.37 -26.18
N GLN A 486 3.86 -10.09 -26.64
CA GLN A 486 3.52 -10.21 -28.05
C GLN A 486 4.33 -9.25 -28.94
N LYS A 487 4.55 -8.01 -28.50
CA LYS A 487 5.36 -7.04 -29.25
C LYS A 487 6.80 -7.54 -29.44
N VAL A 488 7.43 -8.10 -28.38
CA VAL A 488 8.76 -8.69 -28.47
C VAL A 488 8.77 -9.95 -29.31
N LEU A 489 7.79 -10.84 -29.12
CA LEU A 489 7.66 -12.09 -29.89
C LEU A 489 7.63 -11.85 -31.40
N PHE A 490 6.90 -10.80 -31.85
CA PHE A 490 6.78 -10.44 -33.26
C PHE A 490 7.83 -9.42 -33.74
N GLY A 491 8.86 -9.12 -32.92
CA GLY A 491 9.97 -8.26 -33.31
C GLY A 491 9.62 -6.78 -33.43
N LYS A 492 8.51 -6.34 -32.81
CA LYS A 492 8.11 -4.91 -32.78
C LYS A 492 8.88 -4.13 -31.71
N GLU A 493 9.36 -4.80 -30.68
CA GLU A 493 10.16 -4.23 -29.59
C GLU A 493 11.33 -5.16 -29.26
N SER A 494 12.46 -4.58 -28.84
CA SER A 494 13.61 -5.32 -28.32
C SER A 494 13.47 -5.58 -26.83
N ALA A 495 14.14 -6.63 -26.33
CA ALA A 495 14.12 -6.99 -24.91
C ALA A 495 15.53 -6.92 -24.31
N MET A 496 15.74 -5.97 -23.38
CA MET A 496 16.99 -5.86 -22.65
C MET A 496 16.96 -6.74 -21.40
N LEU A 497 17.89 -7.68 -21.30
CA LEU A 497 18.07 -8.55 -20.14
C LEU A 497 19.33 -8.16 -19.35
N VAL A 498 19.31 -8.45 -18.05
CA VAL A 498 20.48 -8.25 -17.17
C VAL A 498 21.46 -9.42 -17.35
N VAL A 499 22.74 -9.09 -17.43
CA VAL A 499 23.83 -10.08 -17.48
C VAL A 499 23.87 -10.86 -16.17
N ILE A 500 23.75 -12.20 -16.26
CA ILE A 500 23.83 -13.09 -15.10
C ILE A 500 25.29 -13.15 -14.62
N LYS A 501 25.62 -12.39 -13.56
CA LYS A 501 26.92 -12.46 -12.89
C LYS A 501 26.86 -13.50 -11.80
N ARG A 502 27.56 -14.62 -11.99
CA ARG A 502 27.74 -15.63 -10.94
C ARG A 502 28.95 -15.25 -10.12
N GLU A 503 28.78 -14.92 -8.84
CA GLU A 503 29.92 -14.88 -7.92
C GLU A 503 30.50 -16.28 -7.81
N GLU A 504 31.74 -16.48 -8.27
CA GLU A 504 32.52 -17.64 -7.88
C GLU A 504 32.61 -17.68 -6.36
N PHE A 505 32.42 -18.87 -5.79
CA PHE A 505 32.41 -19.06 -4.33
C PHE A 505 33.84 -18.82 -3.81
N ILE A 506 34.16 -17.57 -3.50
CA ILE A 506 35.44 -17.21 -2.87
C ILE A 506 35.29 -17.47 -1.37
N PRO A 507 36.11 -18.33 -0.76
CA PRO A 507 36.08 -18.62 0.67
C PRO A 507 36.20 -17.33 1.49
N ALA A 508 35.44 -17.24 2.58
CA ALA A 508 35.24 -16.05 3.40
C ALA A 508 36.50 -15.34 3.95
N LYS A 509 37.68 -15.90 3.79
CA LYS A 509 38.96 -15.33 4.27
C LYS A 509 39.52 -14.18 3.40
N GLU A 510 39.15 -14.10 2.11
CA GLU A 510 39.67 -13.05 1.21
C GLU A 510 38.76 -11.80 1.07
N LYS A 511 37.48 -11.89 1.48
CA LYS A 511 36.54 -10.76 1.40
C LYS A 511 36.84 -9.59 2.37
N ARG A 512 37.80 -9.73 3.28
CA ARG A 512 38.13 -8.68 4.27
C ARG A 512 39.01 -7.52 3.75
N LYS A 513 39.59 -7.61 2.56
CA LYS A 513 40.56 -6.60 2.07
C LYS A 513 40.04 -5.67 0.96
N LYS A 514 38.82 -5.80 0.48
CA LYS A 514 38.29 -4.97 -0.62
C LYS A 514 36.96 -4.27 -0.32
N LYS A 515 36.66 -3.89 0.94
CA LYS A 515 35.61 -2.90 1.21
C LYS A 515 36.26 -1.53 1.38
N ALA A 516 36.66 -0.92 0.27
CA ALA A 516 36.82 0.51 0.16
C ALA A 516 35.41 1.15 0.16
N LYS A 517 35.27 2.21 0.92
CA LYS A 517 34.13 3.07 1.08
C LYS A 517 33.27 3.21 -0.21
N GLU A 518 32.14 2.54 -0.28
CA GLU A 518 31.03 3.00 -1.08
C GLU A 518 30.31 4.06 -0.22
N GLU A 519 30.49 5.29 -0.55
CA GLU A 519 29.62 6.37 -0.12
C GLU A 519 28.25 6.10 -0.73
N VAL A 520 27.30 5.73 0.12
CA VAL A 520 25.91 5.60 -0.26
C VAL A 520 25.41 7.02 -0.54
N LEU A 521 25.40 7.41 -1.82
CA LEU A 521 24.73 8.63 -2.28
C LEU A 521 23.22 8.40 -2.16
N PHE A 522 22.65 8.80 -1.04
CA PHE A 522 21.21 9.00 -0.94
C PHE A 522 20.85 10.27 -1.73
N PRO A 523 19.72 10.28 -2.48
CA PRO A 523 19.26 11.53 -3.07
C PRO A 523 19.04 12.55 -1.97
N THR A 524 19.50 13.78 -2.21
CA THR A 524 19.20 14.91 -1.36
C THR A 524 17.69 15.09 -1.26
N PRO A 525 17.13 15.42 -0.08
CA PRO A 525 15.72 15.74 0.06
C PRO A 525 15.33 16.83 -0.95
N VAL A 526 14.17 16.67 -1.59
CA VAL A 526 13.61 17.75 -2.42
C VAL A 526 13.32 18.91 -1.48
N THR A 527 14.11 19.96 -1.61
CA THR A 527 13.82 21.23 -0.96
C THR A 527 12.70 21.91 -1.75
N PHE A 528 11.59 22.23 -1.08
CA PHE A 528 10.62 23.19 -1.62
C PHE A 528 11.41 24.50 -1.82
N GLY A 529 11.64 24.91 -3.09
CA GLY A 529 12.43 26.09 -3.38
C GLY A 529 11.87 27.30 -2.64
N ASN A 530 12.72 28.06 -1.95
CA ASN A 530 12.39 29.23 -1.12
C ASN A 530 11.54 28.97 0.14
N GLU A 531 11.56 27.75 0.70
CA GLU A 531 10.91 27.50 1.99
C GLU A 531 11.67 28.18 3.14
N ASN A 532 10.94 28.90 3.98
CA ASN A 532 11.47 29.44 5.24
C ASN A 532 11.45 28.32 6.29
N LYS A 533 12.62 27.72 6.55
CA LYS A 533 12.79 26.59 7.48
C LYS A 533 12.49 26.95 8.92
N ASP A 534 12.82 28.17 9.34
CA ASP A 534 12.56 28.62 10.69
C ASP A 534 11.05 28.80 10.89
N LEU A 535 10.37 29.39 9.92
CA LEU A 535 8.92 29.49 9.93
C LEU A 535 8.25 28.09 9.93
N PHE A 536 8.77 27.14 9.17
CA PHE A 536 8.21 25.78 9.17
C PHE A 536 8.26 25.13 10.55
N GLU A 537 9.38 25.24 11.28
CA GLU A 537 9.49 24.68 12.63
C GLU A 537 8.56 25.38 13.62
N GLU A 538 8.42 26.69 13.56
CA GLU A 538 7.48 27.45 14.40
C GLU A 538 6.01 27.06 14.09
N LEU A 539 5.65 26.90 12.82
CA LEU A 539 4.33 26.42 12.41
C LEU A 539 4.06 24.99 12.93
N ARG A 540 5.07 24.13 12.92
CA ARG A 540 4.98 22.77 13.44
C ARG A 540 4.74 22.75 14.95
N ILE A 541 5.41 23.63 15.70
CA ILE A 541 5.23 23.79 17.14
C ILE A 541 3.82 24.31 17.45
N LEU A 542 3.36 25.34 16.74
CA LEU A 542 2.00 25.88 16.89
C LEU A 542 0.94 24.81 16.60
N ARG A 543 1.08 24.08 15.48
CA ARG A 543 0.17 22.98 15.12
C ARG A 543 0.10 21.94 16.24
N LYS A 544 1.25 21.56 16.81
CA LYS A 544 1.31 20.60 17.91
C LYS A 544 0.56 21.12 19.14
N LYS A 545 0.77 22.39 19.52
CA LYS A 545 0.06 23.02 20.63
C LYS A 545 -1.46 23.01 20.43
N LEU A 546 -1.93 23.37 19.25
CA LEU A 546 -3.37 23.38 18.92
C LEU A 546 -3.97 21.97 18.92
N ALA A 547 -3.23 20.97 18.46
CA ALA A 547 -3.62 19.57 18.47
C ALA A 547 -3.75 19.02 19.91
N ASP A 548 -2.76 19.29 20.77
CA ASP A 548 -2.74 18.86 22.16
C ASP A 548 -3.91 19.47 22.96
N GLN A 549 -4.27 20.74 22.71
CA GLN A 549 -5.43 21.40 23.33
C GLN A 549 -6.76 20.73 22.99
N GLN A 550 -6.86 20.09 21.81
CA GLN A 550 -8.07 19.44 21.32
C GLN A 550 -8.03 17.93 21.47
N ALA A 551 -6.95 17.38 22.04
CA ALA A 551 -6.69 15.95 22.15
C ALA A 551 -6.83 15.18 20.80
N ILE A 552 -6.41 15.82 19.68
CA ILE A 552 -6.41 15.23 18.34
C ILE A 552 -4.97 15.16 17.79
N PRO A 553 -4.71 14.27 16.83
CA PRO A 553 -3.42 14.19 16.14
C PRO A 553 -3.06 15.47 15.39
N ALA A 554 -1.79 15.87 15.41
CA ALA A 554 -1.32 17.11 14.81
C ALA A 554 -1.59 17.20 13.29
N TYR A 555 -1.44 16.09 12.57
CA TYR A 555 -1.72 16.03 11.13
C TYR A 555 -3.21 16.22 10.76
N ILE A 556 -4.14 16.03 11.71
CA ILE A 556 -5.57 16.31 11.53
C ILE A 556 -5.82 17.83 11.52
N VAL A 557 -5.09 18.59 12.34
CA VAL A 557 -5.16 20.07 12.31
C VAL A 557 -4.74 20.55 10.93
N LEU A 558 -3.50 20.29 10.52
CA LEU A 558 -2.97 20.54 9.18
C LEU A 558 -1.94 19.46 8.81
N SER A 559 -1.95 19.00 7.54
CA SER A 559 -0.96 18.03 7.06
C SER A 559 0.43 18.67 6.94
N ASP A 560 1.51 17.85 6.97
CA ASP A 560 2.86 18.36 6.74
C ASP A 560 2.97 19.08 5.39
N LYS A 561 2.37 18.51 4.33
CA LYS A 561 2.30 19.15 3.02
C LYS A 561 1.68 20.54 3.07
N THR A 562 0.61 20.71 3.84
CA THR A 562 -0.05 22.02 4.02
C THR A 562 0.86 22.98 4.77
N LEU A 563 1.61 22.53 5.81
CA LEU A 563 2.57 23.37 6.51
C LEU A 563 3.73 23.83 5.62
N HIS A 564 4.27 22.94 4.77
CA HIS A 564 5.28 23.31 3.77
C HIS A 564 4.77 24.38 2.81
N LEU A 565 3.52 24.25 2.34
CA LEU A 565 2.89 25.27 1.50
C LEU A 565 2.73 26.61 2.23
N ILE A 566 2.36 26.59 3.52
CA ILE A 566 2.27 27.80 4.34
C ILE A 566 3.64 28.44 4.51
N ALA A 567 4.67 27.67 4.83
CA ALA A 567 6.04 28.17 4.99
C ALA A 567 6.63 28.75 3.70
N THR A 568 6.20 28.23 2.54
CA THR A 568 6.60 28.72 1.21
C THR A 568 5.82 29.95 0.80
N GLN A 569 4.48 29.97 0.96
CA GLN A 569 3.60 31.03 0.48
C GLN A 569 3.42 32.18 1.46
N GLN A 570 3.71 31.96 2.75
CA GLN A 570 3.70 32.94 3.84
C GLN A 570 2.43 33.82 3.87
N PRO A 571 1.22 33.23 3.98
CA PRO A 571 -0.02 33.98 3.88
C PRO A 571 -0.21 34.90 5.11
N THR A 572 -0.44 36.19 4.89
CA THR A 572 -0.65 37.20 5.94
C THR A 572 -2.09 37.64 6.12
N THR A 573 -3.01 37.13 5.27
CA THR A 573 -4.46 37.39 5.37
C THR A 573 -5.25 36.09 5.46
N ILE A 574 -6.47 36.16 6.00
CA ILE A 574 -7.33 34.99 6.18
C ILE A 574 -7.76 34.37 4.83
N GLU A 575 -7.90 35.21 3.82
CA GLU A 575 -8.24 34.80 2.46
C GLU A 575 -7.06 34.05 1.82
N ALA A 576 -5.82 34.58 1.93
CA ALA A 576 -4.63 33.95 1.42
C ALA A 576 -4.38 32.61 2.12
N PHE A 577 -4.60 32.53 3.45
CA PHE A 577 -4.50 31.29 4.21
C PHE A 577 -5.53 30.26 3.74
N GLY A 578 -6.79 30.66 3.55
CA GLY A 578 -7.87 29.78 3.06
C GLY A 578 -7.66 29.27 1.62
N ASN A 579 -6.83 29.94 0.82
CA ASN A 579 -6.51 29.51 -0.54
C ASN A 579 -5.44 28.41 -0.60
N ILE A 580 -4.77 28.13 0.51
CA ILE A 580 -3.76 27.06 0.56
C ILE A 580 -4.43 25.69 0.47
N ASN A 581 -3.85 24.82 -0.36
CA ASN A 581 -4.35 23.47 -0.58
C ASN A 581 -4.32 22.65 0.73
N GLY A 582 -5.47 22.06 1.08
CA GLY A 582 -5.67 21.30 2.33
C GLY A 582 -6.29 22.11 3.47
N ILE A 583 -6.68 23.38 3.22
CA ILE A 583 -7.39 24.22 4.17
C ILE A 583 -8.84 24.43 3.67
N GLY A 584 -9.78 23.76 4.29
CA GLY A 584 -11.22 23.97 4.08
C GLY A 584 -11.76 25.09 4.96
N GLU A 585 -13.01 25.53 4.71
CA GLU A 585 -13.63 26.66 5.43
C GLU A 585 -13.63 26.47 6.95
N TYR A 586 -13.95 25.29 7.45
CA TYR A 586 -13.93 25.00 8.87
C TYR A 586 -12.55 25.22 9.52
N LYS A 587 -11.47 24.73 8.86
CA LYS A 587 -10.11 24.89 9.36
C LYS A 587 -9.62 26.33 9.24
N LYS A 588 -10.01 27.03 8.18
CA LYS A 588 -9.73 28.46 7.96
C LYS A 588 -10.32 29.30 9.10
N GLU A 589 -11.58 29.09 9.44
CA GLU A 589 -12.25 29.81 10.52
C GLU A 589 -11.64 29.47 11.89
N LYS A 590 -11.37 28.18 12.13
CA LYS A 590 -10.93 27.68 13.43
C LYS A 590 -9.49 28.00 13.77
N TYR A 591 -8.58 27.92 12.78
CA TYR A 591 -7.12 27.99 13.00
C TYR A 591 -6.45 29.17 12.30
N GLY A 592 -7.09 29.79 11.31
CA GLY A 592 -6.47 30.80 10.45
C GLY A 592 -5.86 31.96 11.21
N LYS A 593 -6.54 32.45 12.25
CA LYS A 593 -6.05 33.54 13.11
C LYS A 593 -4.70 33.21 13.74
N ASP A 594 -4.60 32.08 14.42
CA ASP A 594 -3.41 31.69 15.17
C ASP A 594 -2.19 31.54 14.24
N PHE A 595 -2.40 30.88 13.06
CA PHE A 595 -1.33 30.71 12.09
C PHE A 595 -0.89 32.02 11.46
N ILE A 596 -1.79 32.93 11.10
CA ILE A 596 -1.49 34.24 10.52
C ILE A 596 -0.74 35.13 11.51
N GLU A 597 -1.13 35.13 12.78
CA GLU A 597 -0.43 35.89 13.82
C GLU A 597 1.02 35.42 13.98
N LEU A 598 1.23 34.10 13.98
CA LEU A 598 2.59 33.53 14.04
C LEU A 598 3.40 33.92 12.80
N ILE A 599 2.83 33.78 11.60
CA ILE A 599 3.51 34.13 10.34
C ILE A 599 3.95 35.61 10.35
N LYS A 600 3.03 36.51 10.72
CA LYS A 600 3.34 37.94 10.81
C LYS A 600 4.44 38.24 11.80
N LYS A 601 4.45 37.55 12.96
CA LYS A 601 5.50 37.71 13.98
C LYS A 601 6.87 37.27 13.45
N VAL A 602 6.96 36.08 12.85
CA VAL A 602 8.22 35.53 12.31
C VAL A 602 8.76 36.34 11.11
N LEU A 603 7.87 36.95 10.31
CA LEU A 603 8.27 37.78 9.18
C LEU A 603 8.69 39.20 9.58
N GLN A 604 8.38 39.64 10.81
CA GLN A 604 8.78 40.96 11.35
C GLN A 604 10.08 40.90 12.16
N GLU A 605 10.48 39.71 12.61
CA GLU A 605 11.77 39.37 13.18
C GLU A 605 12.83 39.08 12.10
#